data_bb66773e4e9b7d6f36efa6a3c0565fb2
#
_entry.id   bb66773e4e9b7d6f36efa6a3c0565fb2
#
_cell.length_a   1.000
_cell.length_b   1.000
_cell.length_c   1.000
_cell.angle_alpha   90.00
_cell.angle_beta   90.00
_cell.angle_gamma   90.00
#
_symmetry.space_group_name_H-M   'P 1'
#
loop_
_entity.id
_entity.type
_entity.pdbx_description
1 polymer ?
#
loop_
_entity_poly.entity_id
_entity_poly.type
_entity_poly.pdbx_seq_one_letter_code
_entity_poly.pdbx_strand_id
1 'polypeptide(L)'
;MFYIHPTTYISRNGWNAPLDDRKANAETDEWVLPAQAGAFNSCFRVFVPRYRQATIASFYDTEGNGDQALDLAYEDVARAFENFLQNRNEGRPFILAGHS
;
A
#
# COMPACT_ATOMS: atom_id res chain seq x y z
N MET A 1 -0.62 -8.14 11.82
CA MET A 1 -0.52 -6.72 11.45
C MET A 1 -0.92 -6.54 9.99
N PHE A 2 -1.74 -5.57 9.73
CA PHE A 2 -2.05 -5.12 8.37
C PHE A 2 -1.24 -3.85 8.10
N TYR A 3 -0.33 -3.89 7.13
CA TYR A 3 0.60 -2.80 6.86
C TYR A 3 0.36 -2.19 5.49
N ILE A 4 0.22 -0.87 5.45
CA ILE A 4 0.06 -0.10 4.21
C ILE A 4 1.41 0.51 3.88
N HIS A 5 2.03 0.04 2.77
CA HIS A 5 3.35 0.51 2.37
C HIS A 5 3.30 1.91 1.76
N PRO A 6 4.41 2.68 1.82
CA PRO A 6 4.47 4.00 1.21
C PRO A 6 4.54 3.92 -0.31
N THR A 7 4.53 5.08 -0.98
CA THR A 7 4.67 5.18 -2.43
C THR A 7 6.01 4.61 -2.87
N THR A 8 5.97 3.64 -3.77
CA THR A 8 7.16 3.00 -4.37
C THR A 8 7.19 3.16 -5.89
N TYR A 9 6.10 3.62 -6.48
CA TYR A 9 5.99 3.85 -7.91
C TYR A 9 6.47 5.27 -8.23
N ILE A 10 7.64 5.37 -8.84
CA ILE A 10 8.29 6.66 -9.13
C ILE A 10 8.13 7.10 -10.58
N SER A 11 7.48 6.31 -11.43
CA SER A 11 7.19 6.70 -12.80
C SER A 11 6.23 7.89 -12.84
N ARG A 12 6.39 8.75 -13.84
CA ARG A 12 5.50 9.89 -14.07
C ARG A 12 4.32 9.55 -14.98
N ASN A 13 4.16 8.28 -15.32
CA ASN A 13 3.08 7.82 -16.19
C ASN A 13 1.81 7.59 -15.37
N GLY A 14 0.80 8.42 -15.61
CA GLY A 14 -0.51 8.28 -14.98
C GLY A 14 -0.58 8.79 -13.55
N TRP A 15 -1.76 8.67 -12.95
CA TRP A 15 -2.06 9.13 -11.61
C TRP A 15 -1.97 8.02 -10.57
N ASN A 16 -2.13 6.76 -10.98
CA ASN A 16 -2.03 5.58 -10.12
C ASN A 16 -1.08 4.55 -10.72
N ALA A 17 -0.39 3.83 -9.85
CA ALA A 17 0.48 2.73 -10.28
C ALA A 17 -0.35 1.50 -10.65
N PRO A 18 0.00 0.79 -11.73
CA PRO A 18 -0.55 -0.53 -12.00
C PRO A 18 -0.17 -1.52 -10.89
N LEU A 19 -1.06 -2.48 -10.59
CA LEU A 19 -0.78 -3.50 -9.57
C LEU A 19 0.39 -4.41 -9.96
N ASP A 20 0.66 -4.55 -11.24
CA ASP A 20 1.69 -5.45 -11.79
C ASP A 20 2.98 -4.74 -12.18
N ASP A 21 3.20 -3.50 -11.73
CA ASP A 21 4.45 -2.80 -12.01
C ASP A 21 5.61 -3.48 -11.29
N ARG A 22 6.52 -4.07 -12.07
CA ARG A 22 7.62 -4.88 -11.53
C ARG A 22 8.62 -4.07 -10.72
N LYS A 23 8.91 -2.85 -11.16
CA LYS A 23 9.89 -1.99 -10.50
C LYS A 23 9.38 -1.53 -9.14
N ALA A 24 8.14 -1.05 -9.07
CA ALA A 24 7.53 -0.63 -7.82
C ALA A 24 7.37 -1.81 -6.86
N ASN A 25 6.98 -2.97 -7.37
CA ASN A 25 6.82 -4.17 -6.55
C ASN A 25 8.15 -4.67 -6.01
N ALA A 26 9.21 -4.65 -6.81
CA ALA A 26 10.55 -5.01 -6.36
C ALA A 26 11.06 -4.05 -5.29
N GLU A 27 10.87 -2.74 -5.49
CA GLU A 27 11.25 -1.73 -4.50
C GLU A 27 10.53 -1.96 -3.18
N THR A 28 9.23 -2.24 -3.23
CA THR A 28 8.43 -2.53 -2.05
C THR A 28 8.93 -3.78 -1.33
N ASP A 29 9.12 -4.87 -2.07
CA ASP A 29 9.46 -6.18 -1.50
C ASP A 29 10.90 -6.24 -0.99
N GLU A 30 11.85 -5.64 -1.71
CA GLU A 30 13.27 -5.80 -1.42
C GLU A 30 13.82 -4.75 -0.45
N TRP A 31 13.24 -3.55 -0.43
CA TRP A 31 13.78 -2.43 0.33
C TRP A 31 12.82 -1.90 1.38
N VAL A 32 11.59 -1.57 0.98
CA VAL A 32 10.65 -0.88 1.85
C VAL A 32 10.15 -1.79 2.96
N LEU A 33 9.69 -3.00 2.63
CA LEU A 33 9.14 -3.90 3.62
C LEU A 33 10.17 -4.37 4.65
N PRO A 34 11.38 -4.80 4.27
CA PRO A 34 12.39 -5.13 5.26
C PRO A 34 12.76 -3.97 6.18
N ALA A 35 12.83 -2.76 5.64
CA ALA A 35 13.22 -1.58 6.42
C ALA A 35 12.12 -1.10 7.37
N GLN A 36 10.86 -1.16 6.94
CA GLN A 36 9.75 -0.56 7.69
C GLN A 36 8.94 -1.59 8.49
N ALA A 37 8.63 -2.72 7.90
CA ALA A 37 7.80 -3.74 8.53
C ALA A 37 8.60 -4.91 9.13
N GLY A 38 9.85 -5.09 8.74
CA GLY A 38 10.67 -6.20 9.18
C GLY A 38 10.86 -6.30 10.68
N ALA A 39 10.88 -5.18 11.39
CA ALA A 39 11.03 -5.14 12.84
C ALA A 39 9.88 -5.83 13.57
N PHE A 40 8.72 -5.95 12.95
CA PHE A 40 7.53 -6.56 13.55
C PHE A 40 7.34 -8.01 13.14
N ASN A 41 8.13 -8.50 12.20
CA ASN A 41 7.92 -9.82 11.58
C ASN A 41 8.09 -10.98 12.56
N SER A 42 8.90 -10.82 13.60
CA SER A 42 9.10 -11.86 14.62
C SER A 42 7.95 -11.91 15.64
N CYS A 43 7.20 -10.83 15.82
CA CYS A 43 6.14 -10.72 16.82
C CYS A 43 4.75 -10.86 16.22
N PHE A 44 4.59 -10.55 14.93
CA PHE A 44 3.29 -10.47 14.27
C PHE A 44 3.32 -11.15 12.91
N ARG A 45 2.18 -11.69 12.50
CA ARG A 45 1.95 -12.03 11.11
C ARG A 45 1.69 -10.72 10.37
N VAL A 46 2.50 -10.43 9.35
CA VAL A 46 2.44 -9.17 8.62
C VAL A 46 1.77 -9.41 7.25
N PHE A 47 0.71 -8.66 6.99
CA PHE A 47 -0.01 -8.68 5.72
C PHE A 47 0.13 -7.31 5.06
N VAL A 48 0.65 -7.28 3.84
CA VAL A 48 0.91 -6.06 3.10
C VAL A 48 0.25 -6.15 1.73
N PRO A 49 -0.91 -5.51 1.52
CA PRO A 49 -1.56 -5.58 0.22
C PRO A 49 -0.81 -4.74 -0.81
N ARG A 50 -0.86 -5.18 -2.06
CA ARG A 50 -0.56 -4.30 -3.18
C ARG A 50 -1.81 -3.49 -3.50
N TYR A 51 -1.64 -2.21 -3.81
CA TYR A 51 -2.75 -1.34 -4.13
C TYR A 51 -2.32 -0.35 -5.22
N ARG A 52 -3.29 0.21 -5.93
CA ARG A 52 -3.02 1.18 -6.98
C ARG A 52 -2.65 2.53 -6.36
N GLN A 53 -1.45 2.59 -5.85
CA GLN A 53 -0.92 3.75 -5.15
C GLN A 53 -0.97 5.01 -6.04
N ALA A 54 -1.23 6.16 -5.43
CA ALA A 54 -1.15 7.44 -6.13
C ALA A 54 0.31 7.74 -6.49
N THR A 55 0.54 8.25 -7.70
CA THR A 55 1.88 8.63 -8.12
C THR A 55 2.32 9.91 -7.43
N ILE A 56 3.63 10.19 -7.46
CA ILE A 56 4.16 11.42 -6.87
C ILE A 56 3.51 12.65 -7.51
N ALA A 57 3.24 12.62 -8.82
CA ALA A 57 2.55 13.70 -9.51
C ALA A 57 1.17 14.01 -8.91
N SER A 58 0.49 13.00 -8.37
CA SER A 58 -0.83 13.17 -7.75
C SER A 58 -0.80 14.11 -6.54
N PHE A 59 0.31 14.16 -5.81
CA PHE A 59 0.43 15.01 -4.63
C PHE A 59 0.63 16.49 -4.97
N TYR A 60 1.02 16.79 -6.20
CA TYR A 60 1.22 18.15 -6.68
C TYR A 60 0.09 18.65 -7.57
N ASP A 61 -0.88 17.80 -7.87
CA ASP A 61 -1.99 18.16 -8.75
C ASP A 61 -2.96 19.10 -8.04
N THR A 62 -3.40 20.15 -8.75
CA THR A 62 -4.36 21.12 -8.24
C THR A 62 -5.72 21.06 -8.92
N GLU A 63 -5.90 20.15 -9.89
CA GLU A 63 -7.10 20.06 -10.72
C GLU A 63 -8.06 18.94 -10.29
N GLY A 64 -7.79 18.25 -9.20
CA GLY A 64 -8.62 17.18 -8.67
C GLY A 64 -8.26 15.79 -9.13
N ASN A 65 -7.33 15.61 -10.06
CA ASN A 65 -6.87 14.29 -10.49
C ASN A 65 -6.11 13.55 -9.38
N GLY A 66 -5.35 14.30 -8.60
CA GLY A 66 -4.63 13.74 -7.46
C GLY A 66 -5.57 13.22 -6.38
N ASP A 67 -6.63 13.97 -6.08
CA ASP A 67 -7.64 13.54 -5.11
C ASP A 67 -8.35 12.28 -5.59
N GLN A 68 -8.67 12.18 -6.87
CA GLN A 68 -9.25 10.98 -7.46
C GLN A 68 -8.30 9.79 -7.38
N ALA A 69 -7.01 10.01 -7.59
CA ALA A 69 -6.00 8.96 -7.48
C ALA A 69 -5.87 8.45 -6.04
N LEU A 70 -5.91 9.34 -5.06
CA LEU A 70 -5.90 8.97 -3.65
C LEU A 70 -7.15 8.20 -3.25
N ASP A 71 -8.32 8.59 -3.76
CA ASP A 71 -9.57 7.87 -3.53
C ASP A 71 -9.50 6.45 -4.10
N LEU A 72 -8.94 6.28 -5.29
CA LEU A 72 -8.77 4.97 -5.91
C LEU A 72 -7.81 4.10 -5.09
N ALA A 73 -6.70 4.66 -4.64
CA ALA A 73 -5.77 3.96 -3.76
C ALA A 73 -6.45 3.53 -2.46
N TYR A 74 -7.24 4.41 -1.86
CA TYR A 74 -8.02 4.10 -0.67
C TYR A 74 -9.01 2.95 -0.91
N GLU A 75 -9.70 2.95 -2.03
CA GLU A 75 -10.65 1.87 -2.34
C GLU A 75 -9.96 0.51 -2.39
N ASP A 76 -8.76 0.45 -2.99
CA ASP A 76 -7.97 -0.78 -3.05
C ASP A 76 -7.55 -1.24 -1.65
N VAL A 77 -7.07 -0.31 -0.83
CA VAL A 77 -6.65 -0.62 0.54
C VAL A 77 -7.83 -1.07 1.39
N ALA A 78 -8.98 -0.38 1.29
CA ALA A 78 -10.18 -0.72 2.03
C ALA A 78 -10.69 -2.12 1.65
N ARG A 79 -10.67 -2.45 0.36
CA ARG A 79 -11.08 -3.78 -0.12
C ARG A 79 -10.12 -4.87 0.39
N ALA A 80 -8.84 -4.59 0.37
CA ALA A 80 -7.83 -5.51 0.86
C ALA A 80 -7.96 -5.72 2.38
N PHE A 81 -8.25 -4.67 3.11
CA PHE A 81 -8.45 -4.74 4.56
C PHE A 81 -9.70 -5.55 4.90
N GLU A 82 -10.79 -5.35 4.17
CA GLU A 82 -12.00 -6.15 4.35
C GLU A 82 -11.73 -7.63 4.10
N ASN A 83 -11.01 -7.95 3.03
CA ASN A 83 -10.58 -9.32 2.75
C ASN A 83 -9.71 -9.89 3.87
N PHE A 84 -8.79 -9.09 4.40
CA PHE A 84 -7.95 -9.48 5.51
C PHE A 84 -8.78 -9.86 6.74
N LEU A 85 -9.77 -9.04 7.10
CA LEU A 85 -10.62 -9.30 8.26
C LEU A 85 -11.44 -10.58 8.08
N GLN A 86 -11.94 -10.83 6.87
CA GLN A 86 -12.81 -11.97 6.60
C GLN A 86 -12.04 -13.28 6.44
N ASN A 87 -10.85 -13.25 5.82
CA ASN A 87 -10.19 -14.46 5.34
C ASN A 87 -8.82 -14.73 5.94
N ARG A 88 -8.16 -13.74 6.55
CA ARG A 88 -6.77 -13.86 6.98
C ARG A 88 -6.57 -13.63 8.47
N ASN A 89 -7.41 -12.83 9.09
CA ASN A 89 -7.24 -12.46 10.49
C ASN A 89 -7.75 -13.53 11.47
N GLU A 90 -8.69 -14.34 11.06
CA GLU A 90 -9.25 -15.42 11.89
C GLU A 90 -9.84 -14.93 13.21
N GLY A 91 -10.40 -13.71 13.22
CA GLY A 91 -11.01 -13.11 14.42
C GLY A 91 -10.02 -12.69 15.51
N ARG A 92 -8.71 -12.68 15.23
CA ARG A 92 -7.68 -12.29 16.19
C ARG A 92 -7.56 -10.77 16.31
N PRO A 93 -7.06 -10.27 17.45
CA PRO A 93 -6.64 -8.87 17.51
C PRO A 93 -5.56 -8.58 16.47
N PHE A 94 -5.56 -7.35 15.92
CA PHE A 94 -4.60 -6.96 14.90
C PHE A 94 -4.13 -5.52 15.11
N ILE A 95 -3.00 -5.20 14.47
CA ILE A 95 -2.46 -3.83 14.42
C ILE A 95 -2.59 -3.33 12.99
N LEU A 96 -3.09 -2.10 12.83
CA LEU A 96 -3.14 -1.40 11.57
C LEU A 96 -2.01 -0.38 11.56
N ALA A 97 -1.11 -0.48 10.59
CA ALA A 97 0.05 0.40 10.50
C ALA A 97 0.28 0.87 9.07
N GLY A 98 0.88 2.04 8.95
CA GLY A 98 1.25 2.60 7.67
C GLY A 98 2.37 3.61 7.84
N HIS A 99 3.08 3.87 6.76
CA HIS A 99 4.14 4.87 6.71
C HIS A 99 4.13 5.54 5.35
N SER A 100 4.33 6.85 5.36
CA SER A 100 4.36 7.68 4.16
C SER A 100 5.71 7.61 3.44
#